data_ff2d5f8bed48bbb63ca8f9c52c77d772
#
_entry.id   ff2d5f8bed48bbb63ca8f9c52c77d772
#
_cell.length_a   1.000
_cell.length_b   1.000
_cell.length_c   1.000
_cell.angle_alpha   90.00
_cell.angle_beta   90.00
_cell.angle_gamma   90.00
#
_symmetry.space_group_name_H-M   'P 1'
#
loop_
_entity.id
_entity.type
_entity.pdbx_description
1 polymer ?
#
loop_
_entity_poly.entity_id
_entity_poly.type
_entity_poly.pdbx_seq_one_letter_code
_entity_poly.pdbx_strand_id
1 'polypeptide(L)'
;TFTEQKNTYPLSADGSKYVVNGFIPFSPMIDESIYANALLWTIKNVCSAQRDGITEVSIPAKSFSCNLVLTSQADAKQKNTYYCTAQFQVKDGKLVYYLSNIQIESSVVIMKKVTPMEKLQPEKKPSHQETMDDFVQIESQMLNKLFDFVSTNQLSPITHWNEINIGKPVKGMTEDECL
;
A
#
# COMPACT_ATOMS: atom_id res chain seq x y z
N THR A 1 -12.57 9.39 -9.88
CA THR A 1 -11.09 9.45 -9.76
C THR A 1 -10.76 10.11 -8.44
N PHE A 2 -10.05 9.43 -7.60
CA PHE A 2 -9.52 10.00 -6.36
C PHE A 2 -8.39 10.98 -6.70
N THR A 3 -8.48 12.21 -6.22
CA THR A 3 -7.39 13.18 -6.36
C THR A 3 -6.66 13.25 -5.04
N GLU A 4 -5.46 12.70 -4.99
CA GLU A 4 -4.61 12.76 -3.83
C GLU A 4 -4.20 14.21 -3.55
N GLN A 5 -4.32 14.66 -2.29
CA GLN A 5 -3.67 15.89 -1.86
C GLN A 5 -2.18 15.63 -1.76
N LYS A 6 -1.45 16.04 -2.79
CA LYS A 6 0.00 15.91 -2.87
C LYS A 6 0.66 16.77 -1.78
N ASN A 7 1.08 16.12 -0.71
CA ASN A 7 2.09 16.70 0.16
C ASN A 7 3.46 16.49 -0.48
N THR A 8 4.09 17.57 -0.85
CA THR A 8 5.46 17.58 -1.35
C THR A 8 6.39 16.89 -0.34
N TYR A 9 6.82 15.66 -0.66
CA TYR A 9 7.87 14.90 0.04
C TYR A 9 7.92 15.09 1.56
N PRO A 10 6.93 14.61 2.33
CA PRO A 10 6.97 14.77 3.77
C PRO A 10 8.04 13.87 4.37
N LEU A 11 8.98 14.50 5.02
CA LEU A 11 9.86 13.80 5.95
C LEU A 11 9.07 13.47 7.22
N SER A 12 9.50 12.42 7.94
CA SER A 12 9.03 12.14 9.31
C SER A 12 9.21 13.37 10.20
N ALA A 13 8.51 13.45 11.33
CA ALA A 13 8.54 14.60 12.23
C ALA A 13 9.97 14.97 12.69
N ASP A 14 10.88 14.00 12.74
CA ASP A 14 12.30 14.20 13.05
C ASP A 14 13.17 14.52 11.82
N GLY A 15 12.58 14.61 10.63
CA GLY A 15 13.27 14.87 9.37
C GLY A 15 14.20 13.76 8.86
N SER A 16 14.21 12.59 9.52
CA SER A 16 15.19 11.53 9.24
C SER A 16 14.74 10.53 8.17
N LYS A 17 13.44 10.39 7.92
CA LYS A 17 12.87 9.38 7.02
C LYS A 17 11.87 9.99 6.05
N TYR A 18 11.86 9.44 4.86
CA TYR A 18 10.83 9.73 3.87
C TYR A 18 9.55 8.93 4.21
N VAL A 19 8.44 9.62 4.34
CA VAL A 19 7.13 9.02 4.64
C VAL A 19 6.06 9.60 3.72
N VAL A 20 5.07 8.78 3.37
CA VAL A 20 3.87 9.23 2.64
C VAL A 20 2.66 8.89 3.47
N ASN A 21 1.80 9.84 3.71
CA ASN A 21 0.56 9.63 4.44
C ASN A 21 -0.61 10.40 3.82
N GLY A 22 -1.80 9.90 4.06
CA GLY A 22 -3.01 10.52 3.58
C GLY A 22 -4.24 9.71 3.94
N PHE A 23 -5.34 10.02 3.29
CA PHE A 23 -6.56 9.26 3.43
C PHE A 23 -7.36 9.21 2.12
N ILE A 24 -8.13 8.14 1.95
CA ILE A 24 -9.05 7.93 0.85
C ILE A 24 -10.47 7.94 1.42
N PRO A 25 -11.37 8.86 1.01
CA PRO A 25 -12.76 8.88 1.47
C PRO A 25 -13.61 7.87 0.69
N PHE A 26 -14.48 7.14 1.39
CA PHE A 26 -15.41 6.15 0.83
C PHE A 26 -16.88 6.36 1.25
N SER A 27 -17.22 7.55 1.72
CA SER A 27 -18.63 7.83 2.06
C SER A 27 -19.56 7.61 0.84
N PRO A 28 -20.70 6.90 0.97
CA PRO A 28 -21.36 6.48 2.23
C PRO A 28 -21.09 5.02 2.67
N MET A 29 -19.96 4.43 2.32
CA MET A 29 -19.66 3.02 2.68
C MET A 29 -19.45 2.87 4.19
N ILE A 30 -19.78 1.68 4.71
CA ILE A 30 -19.50 1.31 6.11
C ILE A 30 -18.03 0.90 6.29
N ASP A 31 -17.46 1.20 7.44
CA ASP A 31 -16.04 0.97 7.75
C ASP A 31 -15.62 -0.49 7.59
N GLU A 32 -16.49 -1.45 7.98
CA GLU A 32 -16.26 -2.88 7.85
C GLU A 32 -16.05 -3.31 6.39
N SER A 33 -16.89 -2.80 5.49
CA SER A 33 -16.78 -3.09 4.06
C SER A 33 -15.51 -2.47 3.45
N ILE A 34 -15.19 -1.24 3.83
CA ILE A 34 -13.96 -0.58 3.39
C ILE A 34 -12.74 -1.40 3.85
N TYR A 35 -12.73 -1.80 5.11
CA TYR A 35 -11.63 -2.57 5.71
C TYR A 35 -11.43 -3.92 5.01
N ALA A 36 -12.49 -4.69 4.86
CA ALA A 36 -12.45 -6.00 4.21
C ALA A 36 -11.92 -5.92 2.77
N ASN A 37 -12.47 -4.99 1.99
CA ASN A 37 -12.07 -4.81 0.60
C ASN A 37 -10.63 -4.29 0.47
N ALA A 38 -10.22 -3.34 1.31
CA ALA A 38 -8.87 -2.81 1.29
C ALA A 38 -7.84 -3.90 1.65
N LEU A 39 -8.09 -4.70 2.67
CA LEU A 39 -7.22 -5.81 3.06
C LEU A 39 -7.12 -6.85 1.94
N LEU A 40 -8.26 -7.29 1.39
CA LEU A 40 -8.31 -8.26 0.30
C LEU A 40 -7.54 -7.79 -0.93
N TRP A 41 -7.78 -6.55 -1.36
CA TRP A 41 -7.09 -5.98 -2.52
C TRP A 41 -5.58 -5.92 -2.30
N THR A 42 -5.16 -5.47 -1.11
CA THR A 42 -3.74 -5.35 -0.75
C THR A 42 -3.04 -6.70 -0.79
N ILE A 43 -3.64 -7.73 -0.20
CA ILE A 43 -3.09 -9.10 -0.22
C ILE A 43 -2.92 -9.60 -1.66
N LYS A 44 -3.92 -9.41 -2.51
CA LYS A 44 -3.92 -9.94 -3.88
C LYS A 44 -2.97 -9.20 -4.83
N ASN A 45 -2.74 -7.91 -4.62
CA ASN A 45 -2.12 -7.08 -5.66
C ASN A 45 -0.72 -6.55 -5.30
N VAL A 46 -0.46 -6.24 -4.04
CA VAL A 46 0.74 -5.46 -3.67
C VAL A 46 1.52 -6.01 -2.47
N CYS A 47 0.95 -6.98 -1.75
CA CYS A 47 1.66 -7.61 -0.64
C CYS A 47 2.83 -8.45 -1.12
N SER A 48 3.96 -8.33 -0.42
CA SER A 48 5.14 -9.11 -0.71
C SER A 48 5.10 -10.46 -0.01
N ALA A 49 4.80 -11.53 -0.73
CA ALA A 49 4.91 -12.89 -0.19
C ALA A 49 6.34 -13.26 0.25
N GLN A 50 7.36 -12.58 -0.31
CA GLN A 50 8.77 -12.84 0.00
C GLN A 50 9.30 -12.05 1.21
N ARG A 51 8.54 -11.07 1.73
CA ARG A 51 8.93 -10.19 2.82
C ARG A 51 7.83 -10.12 3.90
N ASP A 52 7.38 -11.25 4.38
CA ASP A 52 6.37 -11.37 5.45
C ASP A 52 5.09 -10.55 5.17
N GLY A 53 4.60 -10.54 3.94
CA GLY A 53 3.40 -9.90 3.41
C GLY A 53 2.60 -9.05 4.39
N ILE A 54 1.56 -9.62 5.01
CA ILE A 54 0.82 -9.01 6.11
C ILE A 54 1.58 -9.22 7.41
N THR A 55 1.91 -8.15 8.10
CA THR A 55 2.68 -8.17 9.36
C THR A 55 1.80 -8.05 10.60
N GLU A 56 0.65 -7.40 10.47
CA GLU A 56 -0.29 -7.20 11.57
C GLU A 56 -1.71 -7.02 11.04
N VAL A 57 -2.69 -7.55 11.78
CA VAL A 57 -4.13 -7.36 11.51
C VAL A 57 -4.85 -7.09 12.82
N SER A 58 -5.63 -6.03 12.89
CA SER A 58 -6.49 -5.70 14.03
C SER A 58 -7.91 -5.43 13.58
N ILE A 59 -8.79 -6.40 13.79
CA ILE A 59 -10.21 -6.29 13.44
C ILE A 59 -10.90 -5.20 14.27
N PRO A 60 -10.72 -5.12 15.60
CA PRO A 60 -11.37 -4.08 16.39
C PRO A 60 -10.95 -2.67 16.01
N ALA A 61 -9.67 -2.48 15.64
CA ALA A 61 -9.15 -1.19 15.19
C ALA A 61 -9.39 -0.94 13.70
N LYS A 62 -9.89 -1.93 12.95
CA LYS A 62 -10.02 -1.92 11.50
C LYS A 62 -8.72 -1.45 10.83
N SER A 63 -7.60 -2.03 11.26
CA SER A 63 -6.26 -1.68 10.79
C SER A 63 -5.46 -2.92 10.40
N PHE A 64 -4.54 -2.74 9.46
CA PHE A 64 -3.56 -3.75 9.09
C PHE A 64 -2.25 -3.11 8.65
N SER A 65 -1.16 -3.86 8.81
CA SER A 65 0.17 -3.47 8.37
C SER A 65 0.72 -4.54 7.42
N CYS A 66 1.44 -4.11 6.42
CA CYS A 66 2.01 -5.03 5.43
C CYS A 66 3.28 -4.48 4.79
N ASN A 67 4.06 -5.37 4.20
CA ASN A 67 5.17 -5.03 3.34
C ASN A 67 4.71 -5.03 1.88
N LEU A 68 4.84 -3.90 1.20
CA LEU A 68 4.45 -3.70 -0.19
C LEU A 68 5.63 -3.85 -1.14
N VAL A 69 5.34 -4.32 -2.34
CA VAL A 69 6.25 -4.29 -3.50
C VAL A 69 5.57 -3.56 -4.64
N LEU A 70 6.16 -2.45 -5.04
CA LEU A 70 5.69 -1.63 -6.15
C LEU A 70 6.77 -1.60 -7.23
N THR A 71 6.40 -1.67 -8.49
CA THR A 71 7.34 -1.70 -9.62
C THR A 71 7.04 -0.58 -10.60
N SER A 72 8.10 -0.01 -11.18
CA SER A 72 7.99 0.96 -12.27
C SER A 72 7.18 0.40 -13.44
N GLN A 73 6.54 1.29 -14.17
CA GLN A 73 5.81 0.94 -15.38
C GLN A 73 6.72 0.27 -16.43
N ALA A 74 6.13 -0.52 -17.31
CA ALA A 74 6.89 -1.27 -18.32
C ALA A 74 7.66 -0.38 -19.30
N ASP A 75 7.19 0.84 -19.52
CA ASP A 75 7.75 1.86 -20.42
C ASP A 75 8.66 2.88 -19.71
N ALA A 76 8.83 2.74 -18.38
CA ALA A 76 9.73 3.61 -17.64
C ALA A 76 11.19 3.49 -18.14
N LYS A 77 11.87 4.61 -18.27
CA LYS A 77 13.29 4.68 -18.68
C LYS A 77 14.21 3.90 -17.74
N GLN A 78 13.89 3.93 -16.46
CA GLN A 78 14.54 3.14 -15.43
C GLN A 78 13.49 2.27 -14.75
N LYS A 79 13.75 0.97 -14.66
CA LYS A 79 12.87 0.05 -13.93
C LYS A 79 13.37 -0.10 -12.51
N ASN A 80 12.61 0.43 -11.58
CA ASN A 80 12.86 0.30 -10.16
C ASN A 80 11.82 -0.61 -9.51
N THR A 81 12.23 -1.29 -8.45
CA THR A 81 11.32 -1.96 -7.52
C THR A 81 11.40 -1.22 -6.19
N TYR A 82 10.26 -0.84 -5.68
CA TYR A 82 10.12 -0.12 -4.41
C TYR A 82 9.54 -1.07 -3.37
N TYR A 83 10.17 -1.12 -2.22
CA TYR A 83 9.72 -1.86 -1.05
C TYR A 83 9.36 -0.85 0.01
N CYS A 84 8.21 -0.98 0.61
CA CYS A 84 7.82 -0.10 1.72
C CYS A 84 6.96 -0.85 2.74
N THR A 85 6.97 -0.38 3.97
CA THR A 85 6.04 -0.80 5.01
C THR A 85 4.82 0.11 4.96
N ALA A 86 3.64 -0.49 4.83
CA ALA A 86 2.38 0.23 4.83
C ALA A 86 1.56 -0.07 6.08
N GLN A 87 0.91 0.94 6.60
CA GLN A 87 -0.10 0.83 7.65
C GLN A 87 -1.38 1.43 7.11
N PHE A 88 -2.48 0.70 7.26
CA PHE A 88 -3.81 1.12 6.86
C PHE A 88 -4.76 1.07 8.06
N GLN A 89 -5.62 2.06 8.18
CA GLN A 89 -6.68 2.10 9.18
C GLN A 89 -7.94 2.70 8.60
N VAL A 90 -9.07 2.05 8.85
CA VAL A 90 -10.38 2.58 8.45
C VAL A 90 -11.02 3.27 9.63
N LYS A 91 -11.46 4.51 9.42
CA LYS A 91 -12.16 5.30 10.42
C LYS A 91 -13.04 6.36 9.77
N ASP A 92 -14.29 6.45 10.22
CA ASP A 92 -15.25 7.48 9.80
C ASP A 92 -15.43 7.54 8.26
N GLY A 93 -15.57 6.38 7.60
CA GLY A 93 -15.72 6.26 6.15
C GLY A 93 -14.47 6.61 5.36
N LYS A 94 -13.29 6.58 5.98
CA LYS A 94 -12.00 6.88 5.34
C LYS A 94 -11.01 5.76 5.58
N LEU A 95 -10.22 5.44 4.56
CA LEU A 95 -9.02 4.62 4.68
C LEU A 95 -7.82 5.56 4.85
N VAL A 96 -7.29 5.63 6.06
CA VAL A 96 -6.05 6.33 6.37
C VAL A 96 -4.88 5.43 6.04
N TYR A 97 -3.86 5.94 5.39
CA TYR A 97 -2.64 5.19 5.04
C TYR A 97 -1.38 5.92 5.48
N TYR A 98 -0.35 5.13 5.79
CA TYR A 98 0.98 5.58 6.15
C TYR A 98 2.00 4.64 5.52
N LEU A 99 2.83 5.15 4.61
CA LEU A 99 3.91 4.41 3.96
C LEU A 99 5.25 4.90 4.51
N SER A 100 6.10 3.97 4.89
CA SER A 100 7.41 4.25 5.49
C SER A 100 8.45 3.21 5.06
N ASN A 101 9.69 3.39 5.49
CA ASN A 101 10.82 2.51 5.17
C ASN A 101 10.96 2.24 3.66
N ILE A 102 10.81 3.29 2.85
CA ILE A 102 10.80 3.18 1.40
C ILE A 102 12.22 2.88 0.93
N GLN A 103 12.38 1.75 0.26
CA GLN A 103 13.64 1.25 -0.27
C GLN A 103 13.51 1.03 -1.78
N ILE A 104 14.57 1.32 -2.51
CA ILE A 104 14.63 1.25 -3.97
C ILE A 104 15.65 0.20 -4.39
N GLU A 105 15.21 -0.73 -5.22
CA GLU A 105 16.09 -1.65 -5.96
C GLU A 105 16.06 -1.27 -7.44
N SER A 106 17.19 -0.79 -7.95
CA SER A 106 17.33 -0.42 -9.38
C SER A 106 17.76 -1.61 -10.21
N SER A 107 17.10 -1.83 -11.35
CA SER A 107 17.42 -2.90 -12.29
C SER A 107 18.68 -2.63 -13.13
N VAL A 108 19.24 -1.43 -13.08
CA VAL A 108 20.37 -1.01 -13.93
C VAL A 108 21.71 -1.49 -13.37
N VAL A 109 21.77 -1.97 -12.14
CA VAL A 109 23.00 -2.36 -11.48
C VAL A 109 23.12 -3.88 -11.47
N ILE A 110 24.27 -4.40 -11.99
CA ILE A 110 24.60 -5.84 -12.00
C ILE A 110 24.57 -6.44 -10.58
N MET A 111 24.83 -5.63 -9.56
CA MET A 111 24.60 -5.97 -8.15
C MET A 111 23.30 -5.30 -7.70
N LYS A 112 22.32 -6.11 -7.29
CA LYS A 112 21.08 -5.65 -6.68
C LYS A 112 21.40 -4.85 -5.41
N LYS A 113 21.45 -3.55 -5.54
CA LYS A 113 21.67 -2.64 -4.41
C LYS A 113 20.36 -2.01 -3.99
N VAL A 114 19.96 -2.31 -2.78
CA VAL A 114 18.80 -1.65 -2.16
C VAL A 114 19.28 -0.35 -1.50
N THR A 115 18.64 0.76 -1.86
CA THR A 115 18.96 2.09 -1.36
C THR A 115 17.75 2.69 -0.67
N PRO A 116 17.84 3.15 0.59
CA PRO A 116 16.76 3.89 1.22
C PRO A 116 16.45 5.20 0.47
N MET A 117 15.16 5.56 0.39
CA MET A 117 14.70 6.77 -0.32
C MET A 117 15.34 8.04 0.24
N GLU A 118 15.59 8.11 1.55
CA GLU A 118 16.22 9.24 2.24
C GLU A 118 17.66 9.53 1.80
N LYS A 119 18.31 8.58 1.14
CA LYS A 119 19.66 8.76 0.58
C LYS A 119 19.67 9.40 -0.80
N LEU A 120 18.53 9.60 -1.41
CA LEU A 120 18.42 10.34 -2.66
C LEU A 120 18.72 11.83 -2.43
N GLN A 121 19.39 12.43 -3.38
CA GLN A 121 19.78 13.85 -3.39
C GLN A 121 19.31 14.46 -4.70
N PRO A 122 18.00 14.77 -4.85
CA PRO A 122 17.44 15.25 -6.10
C PRO A 122 18.05 16.59 -6.53
N GLU A 123 18.45 17.44 -5.59
CA GLU A 123 19.11 18.71 -5.82
C GLU A 123 20.50 18.57 -6.47
N LYS A 124 21.15 17.41 -6.34
CA LYS A 124 22.48 17.14 -6.88
C LYS A 124 22.48 16.24 -8.11
N LYS A 125 21.44 15.40 -8.25
CA LYS A 125 21.37 14.37 -9.30
C LYS A 125 19.96 14.31 -9.90
N PRO A 126 19.77 14.74 -11.15
CA PRO A 126 18.46 14.66 -11.81
C PRO A 126 17.84 13.26 -11.83
N SER A 127 18.65 12.20 -11.95
CA SER A 127 18.16 10.82 -11.89
C SER A 127 17.53 10.45 -10.55
N HIS A 128 17.93 11.11 -9.46
CA HIS A 128 17.30 10.92 -8.15
C HIS A 128 15.91 11.58 -8.09
N GLN A 129 15.75 12.75 -8.74
CA GLN A 129 14.43 13.36 -8.89
C GLN A 129 13.50 12.49 -9.74
N GLU A 130 14.00 11.96 -10.87
CA GLU A 130 13.23 11.03 -11.72
C GLU A 130 12.78 9.79 -10.93
N THR A 131 13.62 9.24 -10.06
CA THR A 131 13.29 8.10 -9.20
C THR A 131 12.20 8.43 -8.18
N MET A 132 12.26 9.62 -7.59
CA MET A 132 11.23 10.09 -6.65
C MET A 132 9.90 10.32 -7.35
N ASP A 133 9.92 10.93 -8.53
CA ASP A 133 8.72 11.19 -9.35
C ASP A 133 8.07 9.87 -9.81
N ASP A 134 8.88 8.87 -10.20
CA ASP A 134 8.42 7.52 -10.53
C ASP A 134 7.70 6.87 -9.34
N PHE A 135 8.29 6.94 -8.13
CA PHE A 135 7.65 6.42 -6.93
C PHE A 135 6.29 7.09 -6.65
N VAL A 136 6.22 8.43 -6.71
CA VAL A 136 4.96 9.17 -6.51
C VAL A 136 3.90 8.76 -7.53
N GLN A 137 4.29 8.57 -8.79
CA GLN A 137 3.36 8.12 -9.83
C GLN A 137 2.82 6.72 -9.56
N ILE A 138 3.69 5.78 -9.17
CA ILE A 138 3.30 4.39 -8.89
C ILE A 138 2.42 4.31 -7.65
N GLU A 139 2.78 5.02 -6.60
CA GLU A 139 2.01 5.12 -5.35
C GLU A 139 0.60 5.67 -5.62
N SER A 140 0.49 6.77 -6.36
CA SER A 140 -0.80 7.35 -6.75
C SER A 140 -1.65 6.39 -7.58
N GLN A 141 -1.04 5.62 -8.50
CA GLN A 141 -1.74 4.59 -9.27
C GLN A 141 -2.22 3.44 -8.39
N MET A 142 -1.40 3.01 -7.45
CA MET A 142 -1.77 1.98 -6.48
C MET A 142 -3.00 2.42 -5.67
N LEU A 143 -2.98 3.64 -5.12
CA LEU A 143 -4.10 4.19 -4.35
C LEU A 143 -5.37 4.35 -5.18
N ASN A 144 -5.26 4.78 -6.45
CA ASN A 144 -6.41 4.86 -7.34
C ASN A 144 -7.02 3.48 -7.64
N LYS A 145 -6.20 2.46 -7.90
CA LYS A 145 -6.68 1.09 -8.12
C LYS A 145 -7.34 0.51 -6.86
N LEU A 146 -6.78 0.80 -5.69
CA LEU A 146 -7.37 0.44 -4.40
C LEU A 146 -8.72 1.13 -4.22
N PHE A 147 -8.82 2.43 -4.48
CA PHE A 147 -10.05 3.18 -4.43
C PHE A 147 -11.12 2.59 -5.36
N ASP A 148 -10.78 2.34 -6.62
CA ASP A 148 -11.70 1.78 -7.60
C ASP A 148 -12.22 0.40 -7.16
N PHE A 149 -11.34 -0.46 -6.66
CA PHE A 149 -11.71 -1.78 -6.17
C PHE A 149 -12.67 -1.68 -4.97
N VAL A 150 -12.31 -0.93 -3.94
CA VAL A 150 -13.15 -0.78 -2.74
C VAL A 150 -14.49 -0.15 -3.06
N SER A 151 -14.52 0.85 -3.94
CA SER A 151 -15.76 1.56 -4.32
C SER A 151 -16.72 0.69 -5.13
N THR A 152 -16.21 -0.27 -5.90
CA THR A 152 -17.03 -1.12 -6.79
C THR A 152 -17.44 -2.46 -6.15
N ASN A 153 -16.71 -2.92 -5.13
CA ASN A 153 -16.97 -4.19 -4.47
C ASN A 153 -17.71 -3.96 -3.15
N GLN A 154 -19.02 -4.17 -3.16
CA GLN A 154 -19.82 -4.24 -1.94
C GLN A 154 -19.77 -5.67 -1.39
N LEU A 155 -18.63 -6.05 -0.79
CA LEU A 155 -18.58 -7.31 -0.06
C LEU A 155 -19.52 -7.22 1.13
N SER A 156 -20.31 -8.26 1.34
CA SER A 156 -20.99 -8.48 2.62
C SER A 156 -19.94 -8.47 3.74
N PRO A 157 -20.28 -8.00 4.95
CA PRO A 157 -19.33 -8.03 6.06
C PRO A 157 -18.72 -9.43 6.17
N ILE A 158 -17.40 -9.52 6.12
CA ILE A 158 -16.72 -10.80 6.34
C ILE A 158 -17.01 -11.23 7.77
N THR A 159 -17.66 -12.37 7.93
CA THR A 159 -18.12 -12.89 9.24
C THR A 159 -17.16 -13.90 9.86
N HIS A 160 -16.21 -14.45 9.06
CA HIS A 160 -15.34 -15.56 9.47
C HIS A 160 -13.86 -15.14 9.53
N TRP A 161 -13.58 -13.95 10.07
CA TRP A 161 -12.21 -13.40 10.14
C TRP A 161 -11.20 -14.30 10.86
N ASN A 162 -11.63 -14.94 11.95
CA ASN A 162 -10.72 -15.81 12.72
C ASN A 162 -10.30 -17.02 11.90
N GLU A 163 -11.21 -17.60 11.15
CA GLU A 163 -11.01 -18.78 10.32
C GLU A 163 -10.14 -18.45 9.10
N ILE A 164 -10.36 -17.29 8.48
CA ILE A 164 -9.54 -16.79 7.39
C ILE A 164 -8.09 -16.62 7.85
N ASN A 165 -7.86 -15.99 9.00
CA ASN A 165 -6.52 -15.76 9.54
C ASN A 165 -5.74 -17.03 9.85
N ILE A 166 -6.42 -18.13 10.18
CA ILE A 166 -5.78 -19.44 10.43
C ILE A 166 -5.81 -20.37 9.22
N GLY A 167 -6.33 -19.88 8.08
CA GLY A 167 -6.42 -20.66 6.83
C GLY A 167 -7.35 -21.89 6.92
N LYS A 168 -8.35 -21.85 7.77
CA LYS A 168 -9.31 -22.94 7.96
C LYS A 168 -10.69 -22.54 7.46
N PRO A 169 -11.12 -22.97 6.26
CA PRO A 169 -12.48 -22.74 5.80
C PRO A 169 -13.49 -23.45 6.68
N VAL A 170 -14.60 -22.79 6.96
CA VAL A 170 -15.73 -23.33 7.73
C VAL A 170 -17.02 -23.26 6.90
N LYS A 171 -17.99 -24.08 7.28
CA LYS A 171 -19.29 -24.10 6.61
C LYS A 171 -19.98 -22.73 6.72
N GLY A 172 -20.36 -22.18 5.57
CA GLY A 172 -21.02 -20.87 5.47
C GLY A 172 -20.08 -19.73 5.05
N MET A 173 -18.80 -19.98 4.88
CA MET A 173 -17.90 -19.03 4.23
C MET A 173 -18.29 -18.81 2.77
N THR A 174 -18.14 -17.58 2.30
CA THR A 174 -18.25 -17.25 0.87
C THR A 174 -16.97 -17.62 0.13
N GLU A 175 -17.00 -17.64 -1.22
CA GLU A 175 -15.79 -17.85 -2.01
C GLU A 175 -14.71 -16.80 -1.71
N ASP A 176 -15.10 -15.55 -1.46
CA ASP A 176 -14.18 -14.46 -1.13
C ASP A 176 -13.54 -14.63 0.25
N GLU A 177 -14.21 -15.29 1.18
CA GLU A 177 -13.67 -15.59 2.51
C GLU A 177 -12.74 -16.82 2.50
N CYS A 178 -12.79 -17.66 1.47
CA CYS A 178 -11.96 -18.87 1.34
C CYS A 178 -10.61 -18.63 0.62
N LEU A 179 -10.29 -17.41 0.23
CA LEU A 179 -9.04 -17.03 -0.42
C LEU A 179 -7.97 -16.73 0.59
#